data_8aeb1b2d64a4b6f52ac569eb1192e0a5
#
_entry.id   8aeb1b2d64a4b6f52ac569eb1192e0a5
#
_cell.length_a   1.000
_cell.length_b   1.000
_cell.length_c   1.000
_cell.angle_alpha   90.00
_cell.angle_beta   90.00
_cell.angle_gamma   90.00
#
_symmetry.space_group_name_H-M   'P 1'
#
loop_
_entity.id
_entity.type
_entity.pdbx_description
1 polymer ?
#
loop_
_entity_poly.entity_id
_entity_poly.type
_entity_poly.pdbx_seq_one_letter_code
_entity_poly.pdbx_strand_id
1 'polypeptide(L)'
;MINYKSLPNLFTLYCNIVTVIILFINIGCQAPQNKVSTGEHIISDSTLIQINVDPGGEESYAFDSLIDDISYIKLEANSDCLIGNIHQILCSKDYIFIMDVFVANAVYCFDKQGRFIRRIGKIGQGPGEYTQIFKMCLTNDQKQIVLYDWKRLHYYDLNGKHIKDITPDFQVYDIELGNDDFFAGFRASGIGDDTSQRRMLSVYDKDLKLIYREFPTFYNEAFRLDNGMIPLRKFGNDIYLKEPWTHSIYKIEKDRCYEKYRINITNGGYPEIQDGMDGDTYIKIVGTKVHMEDYVILEDYALFYFSKNGFTWSPFVIYSHKTKKTYRCNGISYNPLFFAHSPYNVPTVCYDKETFLIPQSASSVMRMKEQIYNSPLINDSKLMQLYDGLTEDSNPVLFLLHIKSI
;
A
#
# COMPACT_ATOMS: atom_id res chain seq x y z
N MET A 1 36.15 -22.27 -9.53
CA MET A 1 36.11 -20.87 -9.05
C MET A 1 35.35 -20.06 -10.09
N ILE A 2 34.08 -19.91 -9.90
CA ILE A 2 33.21 -19.09 -10.82
C ILE A 2 33.06 -17.75 -10.15
N ASN A 3 33.55 -16.72 -10.83
CA ASN A 3 33.56 -15.33 -10.38
C ASN A 3 32.16 -14.77 -10.48
N TYR A 4 31.47 -14.57 -9.36
CA TYR A 4 30.22 -13.81 -9.28
C TYR A 4 30.52 -12.31 -9.42
N LYS A 5 30.54 -11.81 -10.66
CA LYS A 5 30.44 -10.37 -10.90
C LYS A 5 29.00 -9.95 -10.67
N SER A 6 28.85 -9.04 -9.74
CA SER A 6 27.67 -8.29 -9.32
C SER A 6 26.60 -8.11 -10.40
N LEU A 7 25.44 -8.74 -10.21
CA LEU A 7 24.20 -8.32 -10.81
C LEU A 7 23.78 -6.98 -10.14
N PRO A 8 23.42 -5.94 -10.88
CA PRO A 8 22.86 -4.73 -10.28
C PRO A 8 21.58 -5.09 -9.53
N ASN A 9 21.42 -4.50 -8.34
CA ASN A 9 20.23 -4.66 -7.53
C ASN A 9 18.98 -4.46 -8.39
N LEU A 10 18.01 -5.37 -8.31
CA LEU A 10 16.72 -5.31 -9.02
C LEU A 10 16.05 -3.94 -8.84
N PHE A 11 16.26 -3.31 -7.70
CA PHE A 11 15.81 -1.96 -7.36
C PHE A 11 16.43 -0.87 -8.25
N THR A 12 17.75 -0.96 -8.52
CA THR A 12 18.45 0.00 -9.39
C THR A 12 18.01 -0.17 -10.86
N LEU A 13 17.74 -1.40 -11.28
CA LEU A 13 17.19 -1.69 -12.60
C LEU A 13 15.76 -1.16 -12.74
N TYR A 14 14.95 -1.27 -11.68
CA TYR A 14 13.58 -0.77 -11.60
C TYR A 14 13.53 0.77 -11.66
N CYS A 15 14.35 1.46 -10.88
CA CYS A 15 14.46 2.93 -10.94
C CYS A 15 14.88 3.41 -12.34
N ASN A 16 15.78 2.70 -13.03
CA ASN A 16 16.20 3.04 -14.38
C ASN A 16 15.12 2.78 -15.43
N ILE A 17 14.32 1.71 -15.28
CA ILE A 17 13.21 1.41 -16.22
C ILE A 17 12.09 2.43 -16.06
N VAL A 18 11.74 2.81 -14.83
CA VAL A 18 10.75 3.88 -14.58
C VAL A 18 11.24 5.23 -15.12
N THR A 19 12.54 5.54 -14.97
CA THR A 19 13.15 6.78 -15.50
C THR A 19 13.16 6.80 -17.03
N VAL A 20 13.40 5.67 -17.69
CA VAL A 20 13.40 5.57 -19.17
C VAL A 20 11.99 5.70 -19.73
N ILE A 21 10.97 5.17 -19.05
CA ILE A 21 9.56 5.30 -19.48
C ILE A 21 9.09 6.76 -19.38
N ILE A 22 9.57 7.52 -18.39
CA ILE A 22 9.21 8.94 -18.19
C ILE A 22 9.84 9.85 -19.27
N LEU A 23 10.97 9.45 -19.88
CA LEU A 23 11.68 10.25 -20.89
C LEU A 23 11.03 10.23 -22.30
N PHE A 24 10.08 9.35 -22.59
CA PHE A 24 9.50 9.21 -23.93
C PHE A 24 8.13 9.86 -24.14
N ILE A 25 7.57 10.60 -23.15
CA ILE A 25 6.23 11.19 -23.29
C ILE A 25 6.29 12.72 -23.18
N ASN A 26 6.90 13.38 -24.16
CA ASN A 26 6.80 14.82 -24.34
C ASN A 26 6.29 15.16 -25.74
N ILE A 27 5.04 14.86 -26.04
CA ILE A 27 4.30 15.51 -27.13
C ILE A 27 2.84 15.59 -26.67
N GLY A 28 2.41 16.72 -26.14
CA GLY A 28 1.04 16.96 -25.69
C GLY A 28 0.41 18.19 -26.31
N CYS A 29 -0.76 18.03 -26.90
CA CYS A 29 -1.66 19.12 -27.30
C CYS A 29 -2.20 19.85 -26.08
N GLN A 30 -2.21 21.19 -26.14
CA GLN A 30 -2.82 22.04 -25.11
C GLN A 30 -4.35 22.03 -25.25
N ALA A 31 -5.06 21.65 -24.19
CA ALA A 31 -6.49 21.85 -24.03
C ALA A 31 -6.78 23.15 -23.25
N PRO A 32 -7.95 23.79 -23.41
CA PRO A 32 -8.27 25.07 -22.76
C PRO A 32 -8.31 24.95 -21.24
N GLN A 33 -7.56 25.83 -20.57
CA GLN A 33 -7.43 25.86 -19.11
C GLN A 33 -8.73 26.42 -18.48
N ASN A 34 -9.51 25.58 -17.85
CA ASN A 34 -10.48 26.03 -16.87
C ASN A 34 -9.73 26.52 -15.62
N LYS A 35 -9.93 27.77 -15.21
CA LYS A 35 -9.43 28.31 -13.95
C LYS A 35 -10.03 27.53 -12.80
N VAL A 36 -9.29 26.56 -12.27
CA VAL A 36 -9.65 25.83 -11.06
C VAL A 36 -9.34 26.73 -9.86
N SER A 37 -10.33 26.91 -8.99
CA SER A 37 -10.17 27.60 -7.71
C SER A 37 -9.04 26.93 -6.91
N THR A 38 -7.97 27.65 -6.66
CA THR A 38 -6.91 27.26 -5.70
C THR A 38 -7.33 27.68 -4.30
N GLY A 39 -8.48 27.19 -3.84
CA GLY A 39 -8.90 27.36 -2.46
C GLY A 39 -8.18 26.31 -1.59
N GLU A 40 -7.84 26.67 -0.37
CA GLU A 40 -7.34 25.72 0.61
C GLU A 40 -8.49 24.77 1.01
N HIS A 41 -8.46 23.55 0.47
CA HIS A 41 -9.40 22.48 0.81
C HIS A 41 -8.97 21.68 2.03
N ILE A 42 -7.78 22.01 2.59
CA ILE A 42 -7.34 21.47 3.86
C ILE A 42 -8.06 22.20 4.97
N ILE A 43 -8.89 21.49 5.71
CA ILE A 43 -9.62 22.04 6.85
C ILE A 43 -9.07 21.51 8.17
N SER A 44 -9.20 22.32 9.23
CA SER A 44 -8.97 21.86 10.58
C SER A 44 -10.15 20.99 11.03
N ASP A 45 -9.87 19.77 11.45
CA ASP A 45 -10.88 18.85 11.99
C ASP A 45 -10.69 18.67 13.50
N SER A 46 -11.77 18.84 14.25
CA SER A 46 -11.80 18.59 15.71
C SER A 46 -11.61 17.10 16.03
N THR A 47 -11.63 16.22 15.03
CA THR A 47 -11.44 14.77 15.20
C THR A 47 -10.01 14.30 14.94
N LEU A 48 -9.05 15.21 14.85
CA LEU A 48 -7.63 14.90 14.73
C LEU A 48 -7.17 13.99 15.88
N ILE A 49 -6.62 12.84 15.53
CA ILE A 49 -6.05 11.88 16.47
C ILE A 49 -4.53 12.08 16.52
N GLN A 50 -4.05 12.53 17.67
CA GLN A 50 -2.62 12.68 17.91
C GLN A 50 -2.11 11.47 18.70
N ILE A 51 -1.10 10.80 18.17
CA ILE A 51 -0.49 9.62 18.75
C ILE A 51 0.97 9.94 19.08
N ASN A 52 1.32 9.86 20.36
CA ASN A 52 2.69 10.08 20.81
C ASN A 52 3.41 8.73 20.87
N VAL A 53 4.54 8.63 20.21
CA VAL A 53 5.38 7.43 20.15
C VAL A 53 6.75 7.76 20.71
N ASP A 54 7.11 7.11 21.80
CA ASP A 54 8.46 7.13 22.33
C ASP A 54 9.18 5.84 21.92
N PRO A 55 10.12 5.90 20.96
CA PRO A 55 10.87 4.73 20.55
C PRO A 55 11.71 4.10 21.66
N GLY A 56 12.15 4.89 22.64
CA GLY A 56 12.95 4.46 23.79
C GLY A 56 12.15 4.10 25.04
N GLY A 57 10.81 4.24 25.00
CA GLY A 57 9.96 4.00 26.16
C GLY A 57 10.03 2.57 26.69
N GLU A 58 9.89 2.41 28.02
CA GLU A 58 10.00 1.09 28.69
C GLU A 58 8.74 0.24 28.52
N GLU A 59 7.55 0.85 28.46
CA GLU A 59 6.29 0.14 28.32
C GLU A 59 6.14 -0.42 26.91
N SER A 60 6.02 -1.72 26.81
CA SER A 60 5.76 -2.39 25.54
C SER A 60 4.95 -3.68 25.73
N TYR A 61 4.17 -4.01 24.74
CA TYR A 61 3.36 -5.21 24.69
C TYR A 61 3.99 -6.22 23.75
N ALA A 62 3.95 -7.50 24.11
CA ALA A 62 4.21 -8.54 23.12
C ALA A 62 3.08 -8.50 22.09
N PHE A 63 3.42 -8.51 20.81
CA PHE A 63 2.40 -8.44 19.74
C PHE A 63 1.35 -9.54 19.87
N ASP A 64 1.80 -10.76 20.18
CA ASP A 64 0.91 -11.92 20.36
C ASP A 64 -0.15 -11.70 21.45
N SER A 65 0.18 -10.87 22.44
CA SER A 65 -0.78 -10.56 23.50
C SER A 65 -1.97 -9.75 23.00
N LEU A 66 -1.85 -9.10 21.86
CA LEU A 66 -2.88 -8.28 21.23
C LEU A 66 -3.62 -8.97 20.09
N ILE A 67 -3.20 -10.19 19.75
CA ILE A 67 -3.85 -11.04 18.75
C ILE A 67 -4.61 -12.16 19.45
N ASP A 68 -5.85 -12.40 19.10
CA ASP A 68 -6.65 -13.48 19.66
C ASP A 68 -6.83 -14.67 18.71
N ASP A 69 -6.78 -14.46 17.42
CA ASP A 69 -6.78 -15.54 16.43
C ASP A 69 -5.85 -15.23 15.24
N ILE A 70 -5.22 -16.29 14.77
CA ILE A 70 -4.42 -16.29 13.55
C ILE A 70 -4.94 -17.40 12.66
N SER A 71 -5.26 -17.05 11.42
CA SER A 71 -5.63 -18.04 10.42
C SER A 71 -4.84 -17.84 9.14
N TYR A 72 -4.83 -18.85 8.27
CA TYR A 72 -3.97 -18.92 7.12
C TYR A 72 -4.79 -19.28 5.88
N ILE A 73 -4.55 -18.57 4.79
CA ILE A 73 -5.10 -18.91 3.47
C ILE A 73 -3.93 -19.25 2.55
N LYS A 74 -3.86 -20.52 2.13
CA LYS A 74 -2.97 -20.94 1.06
C LYS A 74 -3.60 -20.59 -0.27
N LEU A 75 -2.92 -19.79 -1.07
CA LEU A 75 -3.40 -19.52 -2.42
C LEU A 75 -3.07 -20.70 -3.33
N GLU A 76 -4.06 -21.18 -4.05
CA GLU A 76 -3.88 -22.23 -5.06
C GLU A 76 -2.78 -21.84 -6.05
N ALA A 77 -1.90 -22.78 -6.37
CA ALA A 77 -0.80 -22.61 -7.33
C ALA A 77 -0.97 -23.62 -8.46
N ASN A 78 -1.20 -23.13 -9.66
CA ASN A 78 -1.21 -23.90 -10.89
C ASN A 78 -0.75 -23.02 -12.06
N SER A 79 -0.60 -23.54 -13.26
CA SER A 79 -0.12 -22.79 -14.44
C SER A 79 -0.91 -21.52 -14.74
N ASP A 80 -2.16 -21.44 -14.30
CA ASP A 80 -3.03 -20.31 -14.60
C ASP A 80 -2.99 -19.20 -13.55
N CYS A 81 -2.43 -19.46 -12.36
CA CYS A 81 -2.44 -18.53 -11.25
C CYS A 81 -1.13 -18.46 -10.44
N LEU A 82 0.01 -18.63 -11.08
CA LEU A 82 1.29 -18.41 -10.41
C LEU A 82 1.53 -16.92 -10.17
N ILE A 83 1.77 -16.58 -8.90
CA ILE A 83 2.05 -15.22 -8.43
C ILE A 83 3.56 -15.08 -8.23
N GLY A 84 4.17 -14.21 -9.01
CA GLY A 84 5.60 -13.92 -8.87
C GLY A 84 5.89 -12.86 -7.80
N ASN A 85 5.05 -11.81 -7.75
CA ASN A 85 5.17 -10.75 -6.75
C ASN A 85 3.80 -10.12 -6.47
N ILE A 86 3.46 -9.98 -5.21
CA ILE A 86 2.25 -9.27 -4.81
C ILE A 86 2.53 -7.77 -4.79
N HIS A 87 1.81 -7.03 -5.63
CA HIS A 87 1.87 -5.58 -5.66
C HIS A 87 0.71 -4.94 -4.91
N GLN A 88 -0.49 -5.47 -5.08
CA GLN A 88 -1.68 -5.01 -4.38
C GLN A 88 -2.61 -6.18 -4.07
N ILE A 89 -3.27 -6.11 -2.92
CA ILE A 89 -4.34 -7.02 -2.52
C ILE A 89 -5.59 -6.19 -2.27
N LEU A 90 -6.72 -6.64 -2.78
CA LEU A 90 -8.03 -6.13 -2.41
C LEU A 90 -8.92 -7.27 -1.93
N CYS A 91 -9.66 -7.02 -0.87
CA CYS A 91 -10.64 -7.98 -0.34
C CYS A 91 -12.05 -7.43 -0.54
N SER A 92 -12.90 -8.19 -1.21
CA SER A 92 -14.34 -7.99 -1.21
C SER A 92 -15.02 -8.96 -0.23
N LYS A 93 -16.33 -8.91 -0.14
CA LYS A 93 -17.09 -9.87 0.67
C LYS A 93 -16.76 -11.32 0.32
N ASP A 94 -16.69 -11.65 -0.98
CA ASP A 94 -16.64 -13.02 -1.47
C ASP A 94 -15.28 -13.40 -2.06
N TYR A 95 -14.43 -12.43 -2.42
CA TYR A 95 -13.21 -12.66 -3.18
C TYR A 95 -12.00 -11.94 -2.58
N ILE A 96 -10.83 -12.48 -2.92
CA ILE A 96 -9.52 -11.86 -2.73
C ILE A 96 -8.93 -11.64 -4.11
N PHE A 97 -8.59 -10.38 -4.42
CA PHE A 97 -7.93 -10.00 -5.67
C PHE A 97 -6.47 -9.71 -5.40
N ILE A 98 -5.60 -10.30 -6.21
CA ILE A 98 -4.14 -10.12 -6.10
C ILE A 98 -3.62 -9.60 -7.43
N MET A 99 -2.94 -8.46 -7.37
CA MET A 99 -2.29 -7.84 -8.50
C MET A 99 -0.79 -8.11 -8.46
N ASP A 100 -0.28 -8.73 -9.52
CA ASP A 100 1.14 -8.91 -9.79
C ASP A 100 1.51 -8.07 -11.02
N VAL A 101 2.21 -6.97 -10.80
CA VAL A 101 2.57 -6.00 -11.85
C VAL A 101 3.85 -6.41 -12.58
N PHE A 102 4.83 -6.94 -11.85
CA PHE A 102 6.19 -7.02 -12.36
C PHE A 102 6.55 -8.34 -13.00
N VAL A 103 5.92 -9.42 -12.57
CA VAL A 103 6.24 -10.77 -13.07
C VAL A 103 5.15 -11.25 -14.02
N ALA A 104 3.92 -11.34 -13.55
CA ALA A 104 2.83 -11.86 -14.36
C ALA A 104 2.04 -10.80 -15.12
N ASN A 105 2.11 -9.53 -14.69
CA ASN A 105 1.27 -8.43 -15.17
C ASN A 105 -0.22 -8.85 -15.25
N ALA A 106 -0.73 -9.33 -14.13
CA ALA A 106 -2.05 -9.94 -14.04
C ALA A 106 -2.77 -9.61 -12.74
N VAL A 107 -4.10 -9.66 -12.78
CA VAL A 107 -4.95 -9.66 -11.60
C VAL A 107 -5.61 -11.01 -11.46
N TYR A 108 -5.37 -11.66 -10.33
CA TYR A 108 -5.94 -12.95 -9.98
C TYR A 108 -7.09 -12.78 -8.99
N CYS A 109 -8.15 -13.52 -9.18
CA CYS A 109 -9.29 -13.60 -8.27
C CYS A 109 -9.32 -14.98 -7.61
N PHE A 110 -9.30 -14.98 -6.29
CA PHE A 110 -9.43 -16.16 -5.45
C PHE A 110 -10.70 -16.06 -4.60
N ASP A 111 -11.25 -17.19 -4.21
CA ASP A 111 -12.26 -17.21 -3.15
C ASP A 111 -11.63 -17.03 -1.76
N LYS A 112 -12.46 -16.97 -0.71
CA LYS A 112 -12.01 -16.80 0.67
C LYS A 112 -11.26 -18.01 1.24
N GLN A 113 -11.27 -19.13 0.54
CA GLN A 113 -10.51 -20.34 0.86
C GLN A 113 -9.18 -20.42 0.10
N GLY A 114 -8.87 -19.44 -0.75
CA GLY A 114 -7.65 -19.38 -1.53
C GLY A 114 -7.71 -20.19 -2.84
N ARG A 115 -8.87 -20.70 -3.25
CA ARG A 115 -9.02 -21.39 -4.54
C ARG A 115 -9.05 -20.38 -5.67
N PHE A 116 -8.30 -20.65 -6.70
CA PHE A 116 -8.29 -19.79 -7.89
C PHE A 116 -9.62 -19.85 -8.63
N ILE A 117 -10.17 -18.70 -8.94
CA ILE A 117 -11.43 -18.58 -9.64
C ILE A 117 -11.22 -18.12 -11.07
N ARG A 118 -10.44 -17.04 -11.30
CA ARG A 118 -10.20 -16.46 -12.62
C ARG A 118 -9.14 -15.37 -12.62
N ARG A 119 -8.72 -14.96 -13.80
CA ARG A 119 -8.04 -13.67 -14.01
C ARG A 119 -9.05 -12.58 -14.34
N ILE A 120 -8.70 -11.33 -14.02
CA ILE A 120 -9.47 -10.14 -14.39
C ILE A 120 -8.73 -9.42 -15.51
N GLY A 121 -9.38 -9.32 -16.68
CA GLY A 121 -8.76 -8.78 -17.88
C GLY A 121 -7.62 -9.64 -18.43
N LYS A 122 -6.93 -9.13 -19.42
CA LYS A 122 -5.74 -9.76 -20.03
C LYS A 122 -4.86 -8.71 -20.69
N ILE A 123 -3.61 -9.09 -20.94
CA ILE A 123 -2.65 -8.27 -21.67
C ILE A 123 -3.06 -8.16 -23.15
N GLY A 124 -3.08 -6.93 -23.65
CA GLY A 124 -3.40 -6.63 -25.05
C GLY A 124 -3.68 -5.15 -25.28
N GLN A 125 -4.30 -4.84 -26.44
CA GLN A 125 -4.62 -3.46 -26.83
C GLN A 125 -6.09 -3.28 -27.22
N GLY A 126 -6.88 -4.34 -27.19
CA GLY A 126 -8.31 -4.33 -27.49
C GLY A 126 -9.15 -3.76 -26.33
N PRO A 127 -10.48 -3.65 -26.53
CA PRO A 127 -11.41 -3.28 -25.47
C PRO A 127 -11.31 -4.24 -24.28
N GLY A 128 -11.14 -3.71 -23.07
CA GLY A 128 -10.95 -4.52 -21.87
C GLY A 128 -9.62 -5.28 -21.84
N GLU A 129 -8.63 -4.85 -22.60
CA GLU A 129 -7.27 -5.34 -22.53
C GLU A 129 -6.34 -4.21 -22.08
N TYR A 130 -5.35 -4.53 -21.24
CA TYR A 130 -4.38 -3.58 -20.71
C TYR A 130 -2.96 -3.93 -21.16
N THR A 131 -2.09 -2.93 -21.26
CA THR A 131 -0.67 -3.18 -21.56
C THR A 131 0.13 -3.47 -20.30
N GLN A 132 -0.13 -2.70 -19.25
CA GLN A 132 0.45 -2.88 -17.92
C GLN A 132 -0.52 -2.29 -16.89
N ILE A 133 -0.69 -2.99 -15.78
CA ILE A 133 -1.56 -2.53 -14.69
C ILE A 133 -0.71 -1.77 -13.68
N PHE A 134 -1.22 -0.67 -13.13
CA PHE A 134 -0.56 0.09 -12.07
C PHE A 134 -1.37 0.15 -10.79
N LYS A 135 -2.68 0.06 -10.90
CA LYS A 135 -3.59 0.09 -9.76
C LYS A 135 -4.83 -0.73 -10.04
N MET A 136 -5.36 -1.34 -9.01
CA MET A 136 -6.72 -1.87 -9.00
C MET A 136 -7.53 -1.24 -7.88
N CYS A 137 -8.81 -0.98 -8.13
CA CYS A 137 -9.75 -0.43 -7.17
C CYS A 137 -11.04 -1.23 -7.19
N LEU A 138 -11.73 -1.32 -6.05
CA LEU A 138 -13.11 -1.81 -5.98
C LEU A 138 -14.07 -0.62 -5.94
N THR A 139 -15.18 -0.71 -6.68
CA THR A 139 -16.28 0.24 -6.53
C THR A 139 -16.89 0.14 -5.13
N ASN A 140 -17.52 1.21 -4.65
CA ASN A 140 -18.05 1.25 -3.28
C ASN A 140 -19.16 0.22 -3.03
N ASP A 141 -19.93 -0.12 -4.04
CA ASP A 141 -20.93 -1.19 -4.00
C ASP A 141 -20.30 -2.60 -4.10
N GLN A 142 -18.98 -2.68 -4.25
CA GLN A 142 -18.19 -3.90 -4.42
C GLN A 142 -18.67 -4.81 -5.58
N LYS A 143 -19.28 -4.24 -6.63
CA LYS A 143 -19.75 -5.00 -7.79
C LYS A 143 -18.83 -4.96 -8.98
N GLN A 144 -17.88 -4.03 -8.99
CA GLN A 144 -16.94 -3.86 -10.09
C GLN A 144 -15.52 -3.71 -9.57
N ILE A 145 -14.57 -4.20 -10.36
CA ILE A 145 -13.15 -3.93 -10.21
C ILE A 145 -12.71 -3.01 -11.35
N VAL A 146 -11.92 -2.01 -11.01
CA VAL A 146 -11.39 -1.02 -11.96
C VAL A 146 -9.87 -1.18 -12.00
N LEU A 147 -9.33 -1.41 -13.19
CA LEU A 147 -7.89 -1.49 -13.42
C LEU A 147 -7.42 -0.21 -14.11
N TYR A 148 -6.36 0.38 -13.60
CA TYR A 148 -5.74 1.57 -14.17
C TYR A 148 -4.42 1.19 -14.87
N ASP A 149 -4.30 1.53 -16.16
CA ASP A 149 -3.14 1.21 -17.01
C ASP A 149 -2.35 2.45 -17.46
N TRP A 150 -2.35 3.55 -16.69
CA TRP A 150 -1.81 4.90 -16.99
C TRP A 150 -2.61 5.71 -18.01
N LYS A 151 -3.31 5.04 -18.90
CA LYS A 151 -4.06 5.69 -19.99
C LYS A 151 -5.55 5.55 -19.82
N ARG A 152 -5.98 4.42 -19.26
CA ARG A 152 -7.39 4.04 -19.20
C ARG A 152 -7.76 3.47 -17.85
N LEU A 153 -9.02 3.62 -17.52
CA LEU A 153 -9.71 2.93 -16.44
C LEU A 153 -10.56 1.84 -17.09
N HIS A 154 -10.19 0.60 -16.85
CA HIS A 154 -10.89 -0.58 -17.36
C HIS A 154 -11.84 -1.10 -16.29
N TYR A 155 -13.13 -1.12 -16.57
CA TYR A 155 -14.16 -1.60 -15.65
C TYR A 155 -14.55 -3.02 -15.98
N TYR A 156 -14.53 -3.89 -14.97
CA TYR A 156 -14.99 -5.27 -15.07
C TYR A 156 -15.99 -5.55 -13.95
N ASP A 157 -16.95 -6.46 -14.21
CA ASP A 157 -17.70 -7.05 -13.10
C ASP A 157 -16.81 -8.04 -12.32
N LEU A 158 -17.28 -8.50 -11.16
CA LEU A 158 -16.52 -9.46 -10.36
C LEU A 158 -16.41 -10.86 -11.03
N ASN A 159 -17.15 -11.10 -12.10
CA ASN A 159 -16.98 -12.29 -12.94
C ASN A 159 -15.90 -12.13 -14.02
N GLY A 160 -15.22 -10.99 -14.06
CA GLY A 160 -14.16 -10.69 -15.01
C GLY A 160 -14.67 -10.26 -16.40
N LYS A 161 -15.99 -10.03 -16.55
CA LYS A 161 -16.55 -9.52 -17.80
C LYS A 161 -16.25 -8.03 -17.90
N HIS A 162 -15.63 -7.63 -19.00
CA HIS A 162 -15.40 -6.23 -19.33
C HIS A 162 -16.73 -5.47 -19.50
N ILE A 163 -16.81 -4.28 -18.89
CA ILE A 163 -17.99 -3.42 -18.92
C ILE A 163 -17.73 -2.21 -19.82
N LYS A 164 -16.66 -1.45 -19.54
CA LYS A 164 -16.31 -0.24 -20.27
C LYS A 164 -14.86 0.16 -20.03
N ASP A 165 -14.32 0.98 -20.91
CA ASP A 165 -13.07 1.71 -20.74
C ASP A 165 -13.36 3.20 -20.68
N ILE A 166 -12.65 3.92 -19.81
CA ILE A 166 -12.68 5.38 -19.74
C ILE A 166 -11.26 5.88 -19.90
N THR A 167 -11.02 6.83 -20.79
CA THR A 167 -9.74 7.52 -20.96
C THR A 167 -9.83 8.87 -20.25
N PRO A 168 -9.16 9.04 -19.08
CA PRO A 168 -9.08 10.33 -18.43
C PRO A 168 -8.22 11.31 -19.25
N ASP A 169 -8.47 12.59 -19.11
CA ASP A 169 -7.65 13.67 -19.68
C ASP A 169 -6.46 14.06 -18.79
N PHE A 170 -6.20 13.27 -17.77
CA PHE A 170 -5.10 13.46 -16.82
C PHE A 170 -4.27 12.18 -16.67
N GLN A 171 -3.06 12.35 -16.16
CA GLN A 171 -2.19 11.24 -15.73
C GLN A 171 -1.84 11.41 -14.26
N VAL A 172 -1.96 10.32 -13.50
CA VAL A 172 -1.62 10.25 -12.09
C VAL A 172 -0.78 9.00 -11.83
N TYR A 173 0.06 9.04 -10.81
CA TYR A 173 0.88 7.89 -10.43
C TYR A 173 0.06 6.82 -9.72
N ASP A 174 -0.88 7.24 -8.90
CA ASP A 174 -1.80 6.37 -8.17
C ASP A 174 -3.20 6.97 -8.20
N ILE A 175 -4.23 6.12 -8.16
CA ILE A 175 -5.63 6.53 -8.19
C ILE A 175 -6.46 5.66 -7.24
N GLU A 176 -7.45 6.27 -6.57
CA GLU A 176 -8.37 5.52 -5.72
C GLU A 176 -9.80 6.05 -5.88
N LEU A 177 -10.79 5.16 -5.72
CA LEU A 177 -12.21 5.50 -5.81
C LEU A 177 -12.78 5.77 -4.42
N GLY A 178 -13.32 6.98 -4.24
CA GLY A 178 -13.98 7.41 -3.01
C GLY A 178 -15.47 7.22 -3.03
N ASN A 179 -16.09 7.43 -1.86
CA ASN A 179 -17.55 7.50 -1.73
C ASN A 179 -18.09 8.66 -2.59
N ASP A 180 -19.39 8.63 -2.92
CA ASP A 180 -20.03 9.65 -3.76
C ASP A 180 -19.42 9.78 -5.17
N ASP A 181 -18.87 8.66 -5.69
CA ASP A 181 -18.33 8.54 -7.03
C ASP A 181 -17.29 9.62 -7.38
N PHE A 182 -16.31 9.82 -6.51
CA PHE A 182 -15.16 10.65 -6.81
C PHE A 182 -13.88 9.83 -6.95
N PHE A 183 -12.88 10.41 -7.60
CA PHE A 183 -11.54 9.83 -7.72
C PHE A 183 -10.51 10.71 -7.02
N ALA A 184 -9.67 10.11 -6.21
CA ALA A 184 -8.46 10.74 -5.71
C ALA A 184 -7.28 10.26 -6.56
N GLY A 185 -6.52 11.20 -7.11
CA GLY A 185 -5.32 10.92 -7.90
C GLY A 185 -4.07 11.47 -7.22
N PHE A 186 -3.02 10.68 -7.13
CA PHE A 186 -1.73 11.11 -6.61
C PHE A 186 -0.73 11.31 -7.75
N ARG A 187 -0.02 12.43 -7.74
CA ARG A 187 1.07 12.74 -8.67
C ARG A 187 2.40 12.77 -7.94
N ALA A 188 3.35 11.99 -8.40
CA ALA A 188 4.74 12.21 -8.01
C ALA A 188 5.22 13.56 -8.59
N SER A 189 6.20 14.19 -7.93
CA SER A 189 6.81 15.43 -8.43
C SER A 189 7.39 15.24 -9.83
N GLY A 190 7.32 16.27 -10.68
CA GLY A 190 7.94 16.29 -12.00
C GLY A 190 7.03 15.95 -13.19
N ILE A 191 5.76 15.62 -12.99
CA ILE A 191 4.80 15.45 -14.08
C ILE A 191 4.02 16.76 -14.27
N GLY A 192 4.27 17.47 -15.37
CA GLY A 192 3.57 18.69 -15.78
C GLY A 192 4.46 19.95 -15.82
N ASP A 193 4.17 20.83 -16.76
CA ASP A 193 5.03 21.97 -17.13
C ASP A 193 4.82 23.24 -16.29
N ASP A 194 3.69 23.35 -15.56
CA ASP A 194 3.39 24.52 -14.76
C ASP A 194 3.70 24.30 -13.28
N THR A 195 4.79 24.91 -12.81
CA THR A 195 5.25 24.80 -11.41
C THR A 195 4.24 25.38 -10.42
N SER A 196 3.42 26.36 -10.82
CA SER A 196 2.41 26.98 -9.94
C SER A 196 1.23 26.05 -9.64
N GLN A 197 1.02 25.05 -10.49
CA GLN A 197 -0.10 24.10 -10.37
C GLN A 197 0.33 22.70 -9.89
N ARG A 198 1.60 22.53 -9.55
CA ARG A 198 2.10 21.23 -9.07
C ARG A 198 1.56 20.94 -7.69
N ARG A 199 0.64 20.01 -7.62
CA ARG A 199 0.07 19.47 -6.39
C ARG A 199 0.09 17.95 -6.45
N MET A 200 0.36 17.32 -5.31
CA MET A 200 0.46 15.85 -5.22
C MET A 200 -0.92 15.20 -5.25
N LEU A 201 -1.89 15.78 -4.57
CA LEU A 201 -3.29 15.29 -4.57
C LEU A 201 -4.10 16.05 -5.60
N SER A 202 -4.89 15.33 -6.38
CA SER A 202 -5.96 15.87 -7.24
C SER A 202 -7.22 15.07 -7.02
N VAL A 203 -8.35 15.74 -6.82
CA VAL A 203 -9.64 15.08 -6.63
C VAL A 203 -10.56 15.44 -7.81
N TYR A 204 -11.21 14.42 -8.36
CA TYR A 204 -12.05 14.49 -9.54
C TYR A 204 -13.44 13.94 -9.24
N ASP A 205 -14.47 14.49 -9.90
CA ASP A 205 -15.82 13.95 -9.83
C ASP A 205 -15.96 12.63 -10.62
N LYS A 206 -17.18 12.06 -10.62
CA LYS A 206 -17.51 10.83 -11.36
C LYS A 206 -17.32 10.94 -12.88
N ASP A 207 -17.35 12.16 -13.42
CA ASP A 207 -17.14 12.45 -14.84
C ASP A 207 -15.69 12.83 -15.14
N LEU A 208 -14.79 12.59 -14.17
CA LEU A 208 -13.35 12.85 -14.19
C LEU A 208 -12.98 14.33 -14.31
N LYS A 209 -13.88 15.24 -13.94
CA LYS A 209 -13.61 16.67 -13.88
C LYS A 209 -12.93 17.00 -12.57
N LEU A 210 -11.88 17.81 -12.64
CA LEU A 210 -11.13 18.24 -11.46
C LEU A 210 -12.02 19.07 -10.52
N ILE A 211 -12.05 18.70 -9.24
CA ILE A 211 -12.72 19.43 -8.17
C ILE A 211 -11.70 20.31 -7.45
N TYR A 212 -10.63 19.71 -6.90
CA TYR A 212 -9.58 20.46 -6.20
C TYR A 212 -8.22 19.75 -6.27
N ARG A 213 -7.17 20.49 -5.87
CA ARG A 213 -5.80 20.00 -5.73
C ARG A 213 -5.18 20.50 -4.43
N GLU A 214 -4.43 19.63 -3.75
CA GLU A 214 -3.74 19.96 -2.50
C GLU A 214 -2.33 19.36 -2.44
N PHE A 215 -1.58 19.78 -1.46
CA PHE A 215 -0.19 19.43 -1.16
C PHE A 215 0.77 19.84 -2.28
N PRO A 216 1.56 20.90 -2.08
CA PRO A 216 2.57 21.31 -3.04
C PRO A 216 3.58 20.19 -3.28
N THR A 217 3.99 19.99 -4.52
CA THR A 217 5.04 19.03 -4.85
C THR A 217 6.39 19.57 -4.43
N PHE A 218 7.27 18.70 -3.94
CA PHE A 218 8.66 19.04 -3.71
C PHE A 218 9.39 19.25 -5.04
N TYR A 219 10.23 20.29 -5.12
CA TYR A 219 10.95 20.67 -6.34
C TYR A 219 12.08 19.72 -6.72
N ASN A 220 12.54 18.87 -5.80
CA ASN A 220 13.68 18.01 -6.02
C ASN A 220 13.24 16.59 -6.34
N GLU A 221 13.74 16.04 -7.45
CA GLU A 221 13.47 14.68 -7.91
C GLU A 221 13.84 13.59 -6.88
N ALA A 222 14.83 13.87 -6.05
CA ALA A 222 15.29 12.96 -5.01
C ALA A 222 14.26 12.75 -3.88
N PHE A 223 13.29 13.64 -3.71
CA PHE A 223 12.23 13.53 -2.70
C PHE A 223 10.96 12.85 -3.20
N ARG A 224 11.00 12.18 -4.35
CA ARG A 224 9.79 11.71 -5.05
C ARG A 224 9.05 10.55 -4.39
N LEU A 225 9.68 9.73 -3.57
CA LEU A 225 9.18 8.39 -3.25
C LEU A 225 9.15 8.06 -1.74
N ASP A 226 8.62 8.95 -0.90
CA ASP A 226 8.41 8.63 0.52
C ASP A 226 7.22 7.68 0.75
N ASN A 227 6.18 7.74 -0.08
CA ASN A 227 4.93 6.99 0.15
C ASN A 227 4.92 5.58 -0.46
N GLY A 228 6.09 5.07 -0.87
CA GLY A 228 6.13 3.77 -1.53
C GLY A 228 5.37 3.76 -2.86
N MET A 229 4.91 2.59 -3.29
CA MET A 229 4.27 2.39 -4.59
C MET A 229 2.76 2.66 -4.59
N ILE A 230 2.13 2.77 -3.42
CA ILE A 230 0.67 2.97 -3.26
C ILE A 230 0.43 4.10 -2.26
N PRO A 231 0.59 5.37 -2.68
CA PRO A 231 0.39 6.53 -1.80
C PRO A 231 -1.03 6.70 -1.29
N LEU A 232 -2.01 6.42 -2.14
CA LEU A 232 -3.43 6.46 -1.79
C LEU A 232 -3.88 5.10 -1.28
N ARG A 233 -4.43 5.07 -0.08
CA ARG A 233 -4.93 3.86 0.55
C ARG A 233 -6.40 3.98 0.89
N LYS A 234 -7.15 2.93 0.60
CA LYS A 234 -8.56 2.82 0.96
C LYS A 234 -8.74 1.80 2.08
N PHE A 235 -9.35 2.23 3.15
CA PHE A 235 -9.75 1.39 4.26
C PHE A 235 -11.25 1.54 4.49
N GLY A 236 -11.99 0.44 4.36
CA GLY A 236 -13.44 0.52 4.28
C GLY A 236 -13.87 1.37 3.07
N ASN A 237 -14.55 2.47 3.34
CA ASN A 237 -15.00 3.41 2.32
C ASN A 237 -14.18 4.71 2.27
N ASP A 238 -13.21 4.86 3.16
CA ASP A 238 -12.44 6.08 3.33
C ASP A 238 -11.09 6.01 2.60
N ILE A 239 -10.74 7.10 1.92
CA ILE A 239 -9.43 7.25 1.29
C ILE A 239 -8.51 8.04 2.20
N TYR A 240 -7.27 7.57 2.31
CA TYR A 240 -6.22 8.20 3.10
C TYR A 240 -4.98 8.44 2.25
N LEU A 241 -4.28 9.54 2.57
CA LEU A 241 -2.98 9.89 2.03
C LEU A 241 -2.05 10.20 3.19
N LYS A 242 -0.93 9.47 3.30
CA LYS A 242 0.19 9.91 4.13
C LYS A 242 0.87 11.05 3.39
N GLU A 243 0.95 12.21 4.02
CA GLU A 243 1.70 13.32 3.44
C GLU A 243 3.19 12.95 3.38
N PRO A 244 3.84 13.05 2.20
CA PRO A 244 5.24 12.71 2.05
C PRO A 244 6.14 13.48 3.01
N TRP A 245 7.14 12.79 3.56
CA TRP A 245 8.13 13.36 4.49
C TRP A 245 7.55 13.96 5.77
N THR A 246 6.36 13.52 6.13
CA THR A 246 5.70 13.86 7.40
C THR A 246 5.16 12.60 8.07
N HIS A 247 4.62 12.77 9.26
CA HIS A 247 3.87 11.73 9.97
C HIS A 247 2.39 12.05 10.06
N SER A 248 1.91 12.85 9.12
CA SER A 248 0.51 13.24 9.01
C SER A 248 -0.20 12.38 7.98
N ILE A 249 -1.37 11.87 8.35
CA ILE A 249 -2.24 11.08 7.49
C ILE A 249 -3.54 11.86 7.32
N TYR A 250 -3.83 12.20 6.08
CA TYR A 250 -5.03 12.94 5.70
C TYR A 250 -6.12 12.00 5.23
N LYS A 251 -7.35 12.25 5.66
CA LYS A 251 -8.55 11.67 5.05
C LYS A 251 -8.99 12.55 3.88
N ILE A 252 -9.28 11.91 2.75
CA ILE A 252 -9.66 12.58 1.51
C ILE A 252 -11.15 12.37 1.29
N GLU A 253 -11.86 13.46 1.13
CA GLU A 253 -13.28 13.51 0.77
C GLU A 253 -13.45 14.23 -0.58
N LYS A 254 -14.66 14.19 -1.12
CA LYS A 254 -14.95 14.74 -2.45
C LYS A 254 -14.69 16.26 -2.55
N ASP A 255 -14.97 17.00 -1.48
CA ASP A 255 -14.94 18.47 -1.46
C ASP A 255 -13.85 19.04 -0.56
N ARG A 256 -13.14 18.18 0.20
CA ARG A 256 -12.14 18.59 1.19
C ARG A 256 -11.21 17.46 1.56
N CYS A 257 -10.12 17.81 2.22
CA CYS A 257 -9.30 16.87 2.96
C CYS A 257 -8.92 17.44 4.34
N TYR A 258 -8.62 16.58 5.29
CA TYR A 258 -8.25 16.98 6.63
C TYR A 258 -7.31 15.97 7.29
N GLU A 259 -6.43 16.49 8.14
CA GLU A 259 -5.51 15.66 8.88
C GLU A 259 -6.28 14.80 9.90
N LYS A 260 -6.23 13.50 9.72
CA LYS A 260 -6.93 12.54 10.57
C LYS A 260 -6.05 11.96 11.66
N TYR A 261 -4.78 11.71 11.33
CA TYR A 261 -3.80 11.22 12.30
C TYR A 261 -2.52 12.03 12.19
N ARG A 262 -1.95 12.34 13.35
CA ARG A 262 -0.61 12.91 13.50
C ARG A 262 0.20 12.06 14.45
N ILE A 263 1.33 11.54 14.00
CA ILE A 263 2.21 10.71 14.81
C ILE A 263 3.38 11.55 15.26
N ASN A 264 3.45 11.81 16.55
CA ASN A 264 4.54 12.56 17.18
C ASN A 264 5.59 11.56 17.69
N ILE A 265 6.79 11.54 17.12
CA ILE A 265 7.86 10.62 17.49
C ILE A 265 8.91 11.34 18.31
N THR A 266 9.10 10.90 19.54
CA THR A 266 10.13 11.47 20.45
C THR A 266 11.53 11.16 19.89
N ASN A 267 12.35 12.19 19.68
CA ASN A 267 13.71 12.09 19.13
C ASN A 267 13.78 11.37 17.75
N GLY A 268 12.67 11.35 17.03
CA GLY A 268 12.53 10.77 15.71
C GLY A 268 12.00 11.78 14.70
N GLY A 269 11.54 11.27 13.56
CA GLY A 269 10.85 12.05 12.56
C GLY A 269 11.72 12.49 11.40
N TYR A 270 11.09 13.17 10.50
CA TYR A 270 11.74 13.72 9.31
C TYR A 270 12.45 15.03 9.66
N PRO A 271 13.68 15.24 9.21
CA PRO A 271 14.36 16.52 9.36
C PRO A 271 13.72 17.58 8.46
N GLU A 272 13.87 18.84 8.84
CA GLU A 272 13.52 19.95 7.96
C GLU A 272 14.35 19.91 6.67
N ILE A 273 13.69 20.08 5.52
CA ILE A 273 14.36 20.20 4.23
C ILE A 273 14.97 21.60 4.16
N GLN A 274 16.29 21.66 4.10
CA GLN A 274 17.03 22.92 4.00
C GLN A 274 17.25 23.31 2.53
N ASP A 275 17.26 24.60 2.24
CA ASP A 275 17.60 25.11 0.91
C ASP A 275 18.96 24.59 0.43
N GLY A 276 18.98 24.01 -0.78
CA GLY A 276 20.19 23.43 -1.37
C GLY A 276 20.57 22.03 -0.88
N MET A 277 19.77 21.42 0.01
CA MET A 277 19.98 20.02 0.42
C MET A 277 19.67 19.08 -0.75
N ASP A 278 20.61 18.20 -1.09
CA ASP A 278 20.38 17.15 -2.06
C ASP A 278 19.64 15.96 -1.43
N GLY A 279 18.94 15.18 -2.27
CA GLY A 279 18.12 14.07 -1.80
C GLY A 279 18.90 12.94 -1.14
N ASP A 280 20.12 12.66 -1.59
CA ASP A 280 20.94 11.59 -1.01
C ASP A 280 21.36 11.96 0.41
N THR A 281 21.71 13.22 0.64
CA THR A 281 22.01 13.74 1.99
C THR A 281 20.76 13.66 2.88
N TYR A 282 19.60 14.07 2.37
CA TYR A 282 18.35 13.99 3.12
C TYR A 282 18.02 12.52 3.51
N ILE A 283 18.05 11.60 2.56
CA ILE A 283 17.78 10.18 2.80
C ILE A 283 18.74 9.59 3.85
N LYS A 284 20.03 9.95 3.79
CA LYS A 284 20.99 9.53 4.81
C LYS A 284 20.60 10.02 6.20
N ILE A 285 20.17 11.29 6.34
CA ILE A 285 19.74 11.85 7.63
C ILE A 285 18.45 11.15 8.10
N VAL A 286 17.45 11.00 7.23
CA VAL A 286 16.20 10.28 7.54
C VAL A 286 16.50 8.87 8.01
N GLY A 287 17.38 8.16 7.32
CA GLY A 287 17.76 6.78 7.68
C GLY A 287 18.30 6.65 9.10
N THR A 288 18.91 7.69 9.68
CA THR A 288 19.41 7.66 11.06
C THR A 288 18.34 7.80 12.12
N LYS A 289 17.14 8.23 11.74
CA LYS A 289 16.03 8.51 12.64
C LYS A 289 14.92 7.49 12.50
N VAL A 290 14.15 7.30 13.56
CA VAL A 290 12.90 6.54 13.49
C VAL A 290 11.86 7.40 12.79
N HIS A 291 11.23 6.86 11.77
CA HIS A 291 10.14 7.52 11.04
C HIS A 291 9.03 6.51 10.70
N MET A 292 7.83 7.03 10.46
CA MET A 292 6.70 6.19 10.10
C MET A 292 6.84 5.72 8.64
N GLU A 293 6.93 4.41 8.47
CA GLU A 293 7.03 3.78 7.15
C GLU A 293 5.66 3.57 6.52
N ASP A 294 4.77 2.93 7.26
CA ASP A 294 3.49 2.49 6.74
C ASP A 294 2.40 2.49 7.82
N TYR A 295 1.15 2.34 7.40
CA TYR A 295 -0.02 2.30 8.28
C TYR A 295 -1.14 1.46 7.71
N VAL A 296 -2.00 0.96 8.61
CA VAL A 296 -3.27 0.29 8.27
C VAL A 296 -4.35 0.83 9.20
N ILE A 297 -5.52 1.12 8.64
CA ILE A 297 -6.66 1.58 9.42
C ILE A 297 -7.77 0.54 9.31
N LEU A 298 -8.15 -0.01 10.45
CA LEU A 298 -9.34 -0.84 10.65
C LEU A 298 -10.44 0.01 11.28
N GLU A 299 -11.65 -0.52 11.41
CA GLU A 299 -12.74 0.21 12.05
C GLU A 299 -12.41 0.56 13.51
N ASP A 300 -11.93 -0.40 14.29
CA ASP A 300 -11.66 -0.23 15.72
C ASP A 300 -10.20 0.10 16.03
N TYR A 301 -9.27 -0.04 15.06
CA TYR A 301 -7.84 0.11 15.29
C TYR A 301 -7.14 0.84 14.16
N ALA A 302 -6.01 1.49 14.49
CA ALA A 302 -5.04 1.92 13.51
C ALA A 302 -3.66 1.36 13.90
N LEU A 303 -2.95 0.81 12.90
CA LEU A 303 -1.60 0.27 13.05
C LEU A 303 -0.62 1.17 12.33
N PHE A 304 0.50 1.46 12.98
CA PHE A 304 1.57 2.29 12.42
C PHE A 304 2.89 1.53 12.50
N TYR A 305 3.58 1.45 11.38
CA TYR A 305 4.87 0.79 11.23
C TYR A 305 5.95 1.84 11.12
N PHE A 306 7.11 1.54 11.69
CA PHE A 306 8.25 2.44 11.71
C PHE A 306 9.46 1.79 11.11
N SER A 307 10.35 2.60 10.55
CA SER A 307 11.65 2.13 10.08
C SER A 307 12.78 3.00 10.61
N LYS A 308 13.99 2.44 10.58
CA LYS A 308 15.24 3.11 10.88
C LYS A 308 16.36 2.44 10.11
N ASN A 309 17.23 3.20 9.45
CA ASN A 309 18.33 2.69 8.63
C ASN A 309 17.87 1.75 7.51
N GLY A 310 16.67 1.98 6.96
CA GLY A 310 16.13 1.14 5.91
C GLY A 310 15.69 -0.25 6.38
N PHE A 311 15.58 -0.48 7.68
CA PHE A 311 15.04 -1.71 8.25
C PHE A 311 13.78 -1.40 9.04
N THR A 312 12.81 -2.31 8.98
CA THR A 312 11.67 -2.22 9.89
C THR A 312 12.21 -2.19 11.30
N TRP A 313 11.86 -1.15 11.97
CA TRP A 313 12.24 -1.00 13.34
C TRP A 313 11.04 -1.39 14.21
N SER A 314 11.25 -2.37 15.07
CA SER A 314 10.36 -2.61 16.18
C SER A 314 10.58 -1.50 17.21
N PRO A 315 9.55 -0.84 17.70
CA PRO A 315 8.16 -1.27 17.77
C PRO A 315 7.31 -0.80 16.60
N PHE A 316 6.19 -1.47 16.37
CA PHE A 316 5.03 -0.86 15.73
C PHE A 316 4.00 -0.47 16.81
N VAL A 317 3.02 0.32 16.41
CA VAL A 317 2.05 0.90 17.33
C VAL A 317 0.65 0.56 16.88
N ILE A 318 -0.18 0.10 17.82
CA ILE A 318 -1.62 -0.06 17.65
C ILE A 318 -2.32 1.03 18.45
N TYR A 319 -3.22 1.74 17.80
CA TYR A 319 -4.12 2.70 18.45
C TYR A 319 -5.54 2.15 18.43
N SER A 320 -6.19 2.07 19.59
CA SER A 320 -7.61 1.69 19.69
C SER A 320 -8.51 2.92 19.55
N HIS A 321 -9.37 2.93 18.54
CA HIS A 321 -10.35 4.01 18.35
C HIS A 321 -11.40 4.04 19.47
N LYS A 322 -11.69 2.88 20.05
CA LYS A 322 -12.69 2.71 21.12
C LYS A 322 -12.18 3.24 22.46
N THR A 323 -11.01 2.77 22.88
CA THR A 323 -10.45 3.11 24.19
C THR A 323 -9.57 4.36 24.18
N LYS A 324 -9.20 4.87 22.99
CA LYS A 324 -8.25 5.97 22.76
C LYS A 324 -6.84 5.70 23.32
N LYS A 325 -6.50 4.43 23.52
CA LYS A 325 -5.20 4.01 24.03
C LYS A 325 -4.26 3.62 22.90
N THR A 326 -2.99 3.87 23.17
CA THR A 326 -1.88 3.49 22.29
C THR A 326 -1.13 2.33 22.91
N TYR A 327 -0.91 1.28 22.12
CA TYR A 327 -0.16 0.08 22.50
C TYR A 327 1.10 0.01 21.66
N ARG A 328 2.25 0.22 22.28
CA ARG A 328 3.54 0.03 21.63
C ARG A 328 3.88 -1.46 21.68
N CYS A 329 4.14 -2.05 20.52
CA CYS A 329 4.44 -3.46 20.42
C CYS A 329 5.92 -3.67 20.13
N ASN A 330 6.64 -4.33 21.02
CA ASN A 330 7.96 -4.87 20.67
C ASN A 330 7.73 -6.07 19.74
N GLY A 331 8.40 -6.06 18.60
CA GLY A 331 8.16 -7.00 17.54
C GLY A 331 8.55 -8.45 17.84
N ILE A 332 8.41 -8.93 19.06
CA ILE A 332 8.70 -10.33 19.37
C ILE A 332 7.40 -11.06 19.54
N SER A 333 7.04 -11.76 18.50
CA SER A 333 6.08 -12.82 18.52
C SER A 333 6.81 -14.14 18.82
N TYR A 334 6.18 -15.02 19.55
CA TYR A 334 6.62 -16.42 19.65
C TYR A 334 6.51 -17.14 18.30
N ASN A 335 5.73 -16.58 17.38
CA ASN A 335 5.60 -17.10 16.03
C ASN A 335 6.64 -16.45 15.10
N PRO A 336 7.73 -17.17 14.74
CA PRO A 336 8.79 -16.64 13.89
C PRO A 336 8.33 -16.26 12.48
N LEU A 337 7.15 -16.69 12.06
CA LEU A 337 6.58 -16.34 10.76
C LEU A 337 6.31 -14.84 10.63
N PHE A 338 6.10 -14.11 11.74
CA PHE A 338 5.93 -12.66 11.70
C PHE A 338 7.20 -11.90 11.37
N PHE A 339 8.38 -12.51 11.58
CA PHE A 339 9.68 -11.87 11.31
C PHE A 339 10.24 -12.17 9.93
N ALA A 340 9.64 -13.11 9.21
CA ALA A 340 10.01 -13.37 7.83
C ALA A 340 9.65 -12.21 6.90
N HIS A 341 8.98 -11.20 7.42
CA HIS A 341 8.44 -10.07 6.69
C HIS A 341 9.48 -8.95 6.52
N SER A 342 9.78 -8.61 5.27
CA SER A 342 10.37 -7.32 4.91
C SER A 342 9.24 -6.36 4.59
N PRO A 343 9.07 -5.24 5.30
CA PRO A 343 7.99 -4.28 5.08
C PRO A 343 8.05 -3.63 3.70
N TYR A 344 9.19 -3.70 3.03
CA TYR A 344 9.39 -3.06 1.74
C TYR A 344 8.64 -3.73 0.58
N ASN A 345 8.10 -4.94 0.74
CA ASN A 345 7.59 -5.71 -0.39
C ASN A 345 6.15 -6.18 -0.25
N VAL A 346 5.47 -5.90 0.89
CA VAL A 346 4.16 -6.52 1.04
C VAL A 346 3.18 -5.59 1.76
N PRO A 347 2.14 -5.16 1.08
CA PRO A 347 1.11 -4.34 1.68
C PRO A 347 0.35 -5.12 2.76
N THR A 348 0.33 -4.61 3.98
CA THR A 348 -0.64 -5.03 4.98
C THR A 348 -2.00 -4.45 4.59
N VAL A 349 -3.03 -5.28 4.57
CA VAL A 349 -4.34 -4.95 4.04
C VAL A 349 -5.41 -5.18 5.09
N CYS A 350 -6.41 -4.32 5.12
CA CYS A 350 -7.65 -4.58 5.84
C CYS A 350 -8.38 -5.74 5.16
N TYR A 351 -8.52 -6.88 5.86
CA TYR A 351 -9.28 -8.02 5.38
C TYR A 351 -10.76 -7.86 5.69
N ASP A 352 -11.04 -7.41 6.89
CA ASP A 352 -12.35 -6.99 7.40
C ASP A 352 -12.17 -5.91 8.48
N LYS A 353 -13.20 -5.66 9.28
CA LYS A 353 -13.21 -4.58 10.29
C LYS A 353 -12.19 -4.74 11.41
N GLU A 354 -11.82 -5.98 11.75
CA GLU A 354 -11.01 -6.34 12.91
C GLU A 354 -9.79 -7.19 12.54
N THR A 355 -9.73 -7.63 11.27
CA THR A 355 -8.69 -8.55 10.79
C THR A 355 -7.84 -7.85 9.73
N PHE A 356 -6.55 -7.89 9.90
CA PHE A 356 -5.63 -7.48 8.85
C PHE A 356 -4.90 -8.68 8.25
N LEU A 357 -4.49 -8.50 7.00
CA LEU A 357 -3.89 -9.53 6.18
C LEU A 357 -2.43 -9.16 5.90
N ILE A 358 -1.53 -10.11 6.18
CA ILE A 358 -0.12 -10.01 5.83
C ILE A 358 0.22 -11.17 4.89
N PRO A 359 0.56 -10.91 3.62
CA PRO A 359 1.03 -11.96 2.75
C PRO A 359 2.48 -12.33 3.07
N GLN A 360 2.79 -13.62 2.99
CA GLN A 360 4.13 -14.18 3.17
C GLN A 360 4.48 -15.07 1.98
N SER A 361 5.71 -14.96 1.47
CA SER A 361 6.14 -15.89 0.44
C SER A 361 6.21 -17.32 1.00
N ALA A 362 5.82 -18.30 0.19
CA ALA A 362 5.88 -19.70 0.58
C ALA A 362 7.28 -20.12 0.98
N SER A 363 8.32 -19.62 0.27
CA SER A 363 9.72 -19.87 0.61
C SER A 363 10.10 -19.32 1.99
N SER A 364 9.58 -18.15 2.39
CA SER A 364 9.81 -17.61 3.74
C SER A 364 9.13 -18.46 4.82
N VAL A 365 7.90 -18.89 4.57
CA VAL A 365 7.18 -19.80 5.48
C VAL A 365 7.92 -21.13 5.61
N MET A 366 8.39 -21.70 4.51
CA MET A 366 9.12 -22.97 4.49
C MET A 366 10.45 -22.88 5.24
N ARG A 367 11.19 -21.78 5.15
CA ARG A 367 12.44 -21.57 5.92
C ARG A 367 12.21 -21.61 7.43
N MET A 368 11.03 -21.23 7.91
CA MET A 368 10.69 -21.24 9.33
C MET A 368 10.20 -22.62 9.83
N LYS A 369 10.00 -23.59 8.94
CA LYS A 369 9.41 -24.89 9.25
C LYS A 369 10.15 -25.61 10.39
N GLU A 370 11.45 -25.71 10.30
CA GLU A 370 12.26 -26.40 11.33
C GLU A 370 12.14 -25.72 12.69
N GLN A 371 12.19 -24.39 12.72
CA GLN A 371 12.04 -23.61 13.95
C GLN A 371 10.64 -23.80 14.57
N ILE A 372 9.59 -23.81 13.76
CA ILE A 372 8.22 -24.08 14.20
C ILE A 372 8.10 -25.48 14.79
N TYR A 373 8.62 -26.49 14.09
CA TYR A 373 8.55 -27.88 14.53
C TYR A 373 9.32 -28.13 15.84
N ASN A 374 10.35 -27.34 16.14
CA ASN A 374 11.14 -27.38 17.38
C ASN A 374 10.61 -26.44 18.48
N SER A 375 9.41 -25.88 18.32
CA SER A 375 8.80 -24.95 19.25
C SER A 375 7.44 -25.45 19.76
N PRO A 376 6.85 -24.84 20.81
CA PRO A 376 5.48 -25.14 21.24
C PRO A 376 4.42 -24.96 20.15
N LEU A 377 4.71 -24.23 19.10
CA LEU A 377 3.83 -24.00 17.95
C LEU A 377 3.54 -25.27 17.15
N ILE A 378 4.30 -26.35 17.34
CA ILE A 378 4.00 -27.67 16.75
C ILE A 378 2.61 -28.17 17.14
N ASN A 379 2.09 -27.72 18.27
CA ASN A 379 0.76 -28.08 18.75
C ASN A 379 -0.39 -27.26 18.14
N ASP A 380 -0.05 -26.22 17.37
CA ASP A 380 -1.05 -25.43 16.63
C ASP A 380 -1.48 -26.19 15.37
N SER A 381 -2.67 -26.78 15.43
CA SER A 381 -3.21 -27.57 14.34
C SER A 381 -3.45 -26.76 13.06
N LYS A 382 -3.84 -25.48 13.17
CA LYS A 382 -4.01 -24.60 11.99
C LYS A 382 -2.68 -24.35 11.30
N LEU A 383 -1.64 -24.08 12.11
CA LEU A 383 -0.28 -23.87 11.60
C LEU A 383 0.32 -25.13 10.98
N MET A 384 0.06 -26.29 11.57
CA MET A 384 0.54 -27.57 11.01
C MET A 384 -0.16 -27.88 9.67
N GLN A 385 -1.45 -27.64 9.55
CA GLN A 385 -2.17 -27.79 8.28
C GLN A 385 -1.67 -26.83 7.18
N LEU A 386 -1.11 -25.70 7.58
CA LEU A 386 -0.48 -24.78 6.62
C LEU A 386 0.66 -25.47 5.85
N TYR A 387 1.49 -26.27 6.54
CA TYR A 387 2.63 -26.95 5.94
C TYR A 387 2.25 -28.16 5.07
N ASP A 388 1.01 -28.65 5.15
CA ASP A 388 0.56 -29.77 4.33
C ASP A 388 0.53 -29.38 2.84
N GLY A 389 1.41 -30.00 2.05
CA GLY A 389 1.53 -29.72 0.61
C GLY A 389 2.10 -28.36 0.26
N LEU A 390 2.58 -27.57 1.24
CA LEU A 390 3.30 -26.33 0.95
C LEU A 390 4.74 -26.63 0.52
N THR A 391 5.17 -25.97 -0.56
CA THR A 391 6.55 -26.02 -1.08
C THR A 391 7.07 -24.60 -1.25
N GLU A 392 8.36 -24.43 -1.49
CA GLU A 392 8.97 -23.12 -1.75
C GLU A 392 8.43 -22.47 -3.03
N ASP A 393 7.97 -23.27 -3.99
CA ASP A 393 7.38 -22.84 -5.27
C ASP A 393 5.87 -22.61 -5.20
N SER A 394 5.26 -22.78 -4.04
CA SER A 394 3.84 -22.50 -3.85
C SER A 394 3.58 -20.99 -3.93
N ASN A 395 2.34 -20.62 -4.26
CA ASN A 395 1.90 -19.23 -4.14
C ASN A 395 2.03 -18.71 -2.70
N PRO A 396 2.09 -17.39 -2.50
CA PRO A 396 2.13 -16.80 -1.17
C PRO A 396 1.00 -17.27 -0.27
N VAL A 397 1.28 -17.31 1.02
CA VAL A 397 0.30 -17.59 2.07
C VAL A 397 -0.18 -16.27 2.65
N LEU A 398 -1.47 -16.12 2.83
CA LEU A 398 -2.06 -14.95 3.47
C LEU A 398 -2.30 -15.25 4.95
N PHE A 399 -1.69 -14.46 5.83
CA PHE A 399 -1.87 -14.54 7.26
C PHE A 399 -2.94 -13.55 7.68
N LEU A 400 -3.97 -14.04 8.33
CA LEU A 400 -5.08 -13.27 8.85
C LEU A 400 -4.90 -13.13 10.36
N LEU A 401 -4.73 -11.90 10.82
CA LEU A 401 -4.47 -11.58 12.22
C LEU A 401 -5.67 -10.79 12.76
N HIS A 402 -6.36 -11.39 13.69
CA HIS A 402 -7.50 -10.77 14.38
C HIS A 402 -7.01 -10.08 15.66
N ILE A 403 -7.27 -8.77 15.77
CA ILE A 403 -6.87 -7.99 16.95
C ILE A 403 -7.92 -8.19 18.04
N LYS A 404 -7.46 -8.50 19.27
CA LYS A 404 -8.31 -8.57 20.44
C LYS A 404 -9.07 -7.26 20.66
N SER A 405 -10.23 -7.36 21.22
CA SER A 405 -10.93 -6.19 21.74
C SER A 405 -10.16 -5.60 22.93
N ILE A 406 -9.40 -4.54 22.71
CA ILE A 406 -8.52 -3.85 23.68
C ILE A 406 -8.93 -2.39 23.87
#